data_11a873cd2426cca5b5a49492e5fd8418
#
_entry.id   11a873cd2426cca5b5a49492e5fd8418
#
_cell.length_a   1.000
_cell.length_b   1.000
_cell.length_c   1.000
_cell.angle_alpha   90.00
_cell.angle_beta   90.00
_cell.angle_gamma   90.00
#
_symmetry.space_group_name_H-M   'P 1'
#
loop_
_entity.id
_entity.type
_entity.pdbx_description
1 polymer ?
#
loop_
_entity_poly.entity_id
_entity_poly.type
_entity_poly.pdbx_seq_one_letter_code
_entity_poly.pdbx_strand_id
1 'polypeptide(L)'
;SQETDGWYTLVNTCSSHVTLKRQNRRNEVALERVSEPLAVFAAENGKEYPHDRFNYAWKILMQNHPHDSICGCSVDQVNKEIEVRFDRSTEIAHTLSEDASAYVADLTDTSAFEKYGENAVPFVVFNTTGDERTGKVTVVLDAKRDYNKWLWDGRRDMKAWELPEYVVVDSEGNVQKATVEDADVKFGYDLPDDKFRQPYMARQVKVSLFAEKLPALGYRTYALVPAEAAGTAGKGSNIASDDRHLENEFLKVAINDDGTLNVLDKQTGKTYEGLGYFEDTLDAGNEYIYFCPKGNPAIVTKGTKAEIKLVENTDFAASVEVTNVLTVPVSADDQLKEEQEGLVEFMKRTCGRSSETTQIVLHTTITLEKDSRSVRFVTEFDNTAKDHRIRVVAPTGISCTHHYADSVFEVVNRPNEHSKLWENPCKCEHQQSFVGLNDEKGGMLIANIGLYEYEILPEEKNALAVTILRSVGELGDWGVFPTELSQQLRHITAEYEMTFFAGDLVESNSFRSAYQFQVPYTVAQTKVHAGTLPAEKSWLTWEGERMMFSNLKEKAEGTDRMARFVNCSGESTVLRIKKDASFETLYFSNILEEEVRPETATADGWYEIPVRGFEIVTVGMR
;
A
#
# COMPACT_ATOMS: atom_id res chain seq x y z
N SER A 1 -18.57 4.57 -19.84
CA SER A 1 -19.79 5.38 -19.94
C SER A 1 -21.01 4.55 -19.59
N GLN A 2 -21.89 5.07 -18.77
CA GLN A 2 -23.15 4.41 -18.39
C GLN A 2 -24.22 4.40 -19.48
N GLU A 3 -23.95 5.00 -20.61
CA GLU A 3 -24.85 5.09 -21.77
C GLU A 3 -24.59 3.99 -22.80
N THR A 4 -23.82 2.95 -22.46
CA THR A 4 -23.54 1.79 -23.32
C THR A 4 -24.28 0.56 -22.84
N ASP A 5 -24.27 -0.49 -23.66
CA ASP A 5 -24.75 -1.83 -23.28
C ASP A 5 -23.77 -2.57 -22.32
N GLY A 6 -22.58 -2.01 -22.09
CA GLY A 6 -21.57 -2.51 -21.18
C GLY A 6 -20.67 -3.63 -21.72
N TRP A 7 -20.90 -4.15 -22.92
CA TRP A 7 -20.16 -5.30 -23.44
C TRP A 7 -18.70 -4.99 -23.81
N TYR A 8 -18.39 -3.74 -24.22
CA TYR A 8 -17.06 -3.36 -24.69
C TYR A 8 -16.45 -2.20 -23.91
N THR A 9 -16.73 -2.12 -22.62
CA THR A 9 -16.14 -1.08 -21.75
C THR A 9 -14.68 -1.34 -21.39
N LEU A 10 -14.19 -2.55 -21.60
CA LEU A 10 -12.81 -3.03 -21.35
C LEU A 10 -12.35 -2.89 -19.89
N VAL A 11 -13.26 -2.69 -18.94
CA VAL A 11 -12.91 -2.47 -17.53
C VAL A 11 -12.20 -3.66 -16.91
N ASN A 12 -12.45 -4.87 -17.40
CA ASN A 12 -11.83 -6.07 -16.85
C ASN A 12 -10.34 -6.21 -17.21
N THR A 13 -9.80 -5.35 -18.07
CA THR A 13 -8.35 -5.18 -18.21
C THR A 13 -7.69 -4.73 -16.90
N CYS A 14 -8.44 -4.10 -16.00
CA CYS A 14 -7.96 -3.71 -14.67
C CYS A 14 -7.60 -4.90 -13.78
N SER A 15 -8.11 -6.11 -14.07
CA SER A 15 -7.83 -7.35 -13.33
C SER A 15 -7.09 -8.40 -14.16
N SER A 16 -6.90 -8.19 -15.47
CA SER A 16 -6.05 -9.05 -16.30
C SER A 16 -4.59 -8.94 -15.83
N HIS A 17 -3.88 -10.05 -15.68
CA HIS A 17 -2.52 -10.08 -15.12
C HIS A 17 -2.39 -9.23 -13.84
N VAL A 18 -3.20 -9.52 -12.83
CA VAL A 18 -3.27 -8.73 -11.59
C VAL A 18 -1.91 -8.49 -10.94
N THR A 19 -0.95 -9.38 -11.10
CA THR A 19 0.43 -9.23 -10.59
C THR A 19 1.15 -8.03 -11.22
N LEU A 20 0.92 -7.74 -12.52
CA LEU A 20 1.50 -6.56 -13.18
C LEU A 20 0.94 -5.25 -12.62
N LYS A 21 -0.36 -5.21 -12.30
CA LYS A 21 -0.99 -4.03 -11.68
C LYS A 21 -0.40 -3.74 -10.31
N ARG A 22 -0.17 -4.78 -9.53
CA ARG A 22 0.45 -4.66 -8.20
C ARG A 22 1.91 -4.20 -8.29
N GLN A 23 2.69 -4.78 -9.21
CA GLN A 23 4.06 -4.34 -9.47
C GLN A 23 4.09 -2.88 -9.93
N ASN A 24 3.18 -2.49 -10.85
CA ASN A 24 3.05 -1.11 -11.29
C ASN A 24 2.81 -0.15 -10.12
N ARG A 25 1.79 -0.45 -9.28
CA ARG A 25 1.47 0.44 -8.16
C ARG A 25 2.61 0.54 -7.15
N ARG A 26 3.28 -0.56 -6.87
CA ARG A 26 4.46 -0.55 -5.98
C ARG A 26 5.61 0.28 -6.55
N ASN A 27 5.86 0.20 -7.86
CA ASN A 27 6.87 1.02 -8.54
C ASN A 27 6.53 2.51 -8.50
N GLU A 28 5.29 2.87 -8.83
CA GLU A 28 4.82 4.25 -8.75
C GLU A 28 5.02 4.82 -7.34
N VAL A 29 4.56 4.10 -6.31
CA VAL A 29 4.71 4.52 -4.92
C VAL A 29 6.18 4.61 -4.51
N ALA A 30 7.02 3.64 -4.89
CA ALA A 30 8.43 3.63 -4.55
C ALA A 30 9.18 4.84 -5.16
N LEU A 31 8.88 5.21 -6.38
CA LEU A 31 9.47 6.39 -7.03
C LEU A 31 8.84 7.69 -6.50
N GLU A 32 7.53 7.86 -6.72
CA GLU A 32 6.84 9.13 -6.51
C GLU A 32 6.71 9.50 -5.04
N ARG A 33 6.39 8.52 -4.17
CA ARG A 33 5.99 8.79 -2.78
C ARG A 33 7.04 8.44 -1.75
N VAL A 34 8.10 7.74 -2.13
CA VAL A 34 9.18 7.36 -1.22
C VAL A 34 10.51 7.95 -1.66
N SER A 35 11.02 7.55 -2.85
CA SER A 35 12.39 7.91 -3.26
C SER A 35 12.55 9.40 -3.57
N GLU A 36 11.62 10.01 -4.31
CA GLU A 36 11.70 11.44 -4.65
C GLU A 36 11.64 12.33 -3.40
N PRO A 37 10.69 12.16 -2.45
CA PRO A 37 10.70 12.94 -1.21
C PRO A 37 11.97 12.74 -0.37
N LEU A 38 12.48 11.51 -0.22
CA LEU A 38 13.72 11.25 0.52
C LEU A 38 14.92 11.92 -0.17
N ALA A 39 14.98 11.89 -1.50
CA ALA A 39 16.03 12.57 -2.25
C ALA A 39 15.98 14.09 -2.08
N VAL A 40 14.78 14.70 -1.99
CA VAL A 40 14.64 16.12 -1.63
C VAL A 40 15.17 16.39 -0.22
N PHE A 41 14.83 15.53 0.77
CA PHE A 41 15.35 15.70 2.12
C PHE A 41 16.87 15.65 2.17
N ALA A 42 17.49 14.79 1.37
CA ALA A 42 18.94 14.72 1.25
C ALA A 42 19.54 15.93 0.50
N ALA A 43 18.88 16.36 -0.58
CA ALA A 43 19.37 17.46 -1.43
C ALA A 43 19.39 18.80 -0.68
N GLU A 44 18.36 19.08 0.15
CA GLU A 44 18.34 20.27 1.01
C GLU A 44 19.45 20.30 2.06
N ASN A 45 20.13 19.18 2.27
CA ASN A 45 21.23 19.08 3.21
C ASN A 45 22.56 18.80 2.50
N GLY A 46 22.65 19.12 1.20
CA GLY A 46 23.90 19.19 0.45
C GLY A 46 24.23 17.96 -0.40
N LYS A 47 23.37 16.95 -0.47
CA LYS A 47 23.50 15.83 -1.41
C LYS A 47 22.98 16.26 -2.79
N GLU A 48 23.65 15.88 -3.87
CA GLU A 48 23.13 16.10 -5.21
C GLU A 48 21.85 15.27 -5.45
N TYR A 49 20.81 15.93 -6.02
CA TYR A 49 19.58 15.22 -6.39
C TYR A 49 19.86 14.37 -7.65
N PRO A 50 19.56 13.07 -7.63
CA PRO A 50 20.00 12.14 -8.68
C PRO A 50 19.06 12.13 -9.90
N HIS A 51 18.93 13.25 -10.60
CA HIS A 51 18.04 13.44 -11.75
C HIS A 51 18.16 12.35 -12.80
N ASP A 52 19.40 11.99 -13.19
CA ASP A 52 19.64 10.99 -14.24
C ASP A 52 19.08 9.62 -13.85
N ARG A 53 19.22 9.22 -12.59
CA ARG A 53 18.72 7.94 -12.08
C ARG A 53 17.20 7.93 -12.02
N PHE A 54 16.57 9.01 -11.55
CA PHE A 54 15.12 9.16 -11.57
C PHE A 54 14.56 9.15 -12.98
N ASN A 55 15.14 9.93 -13.89
CA ASN A 55 14.74 9.96 -15.29
C ASN A 55 14.85 8.57 -15.94
N TYR A 56 15.89 7.81 -15.64
CA TYR A 56 16.04 6.45 -16.13
C TYR A 56 14.99 5.49 -15.56
N ALA A 57 14.74 5.53 -14.25
CA ALA A 57 13.75 4.69 -13.59
C ALA A 57 12.33 4.98 -14.09
N TRP A 58 11.94 6.25 -14.17
CA TRP A 58 10.66 6.68 -14.74
C TRP A 58 10.51 6.28 -16.21
N LYS A 59 11.56 6.44 -17.01
CA LYS A 59 11.54 6.03 -18.42
C LYS A 59 11.28 4.53 -18.58
N ILE A 60 11.94 3.70 -17.78
CA ILE A 60 11.73 2.25 -17.79
C ILE A 60 10.30 1.90 -17.34
N LEU A 61 9.83 2.51 -16.26
CA LEU A 61 8.46 2.30 -15.77
C LEU A 61 7.43 2.70 -16.82
N MET A 62 7.57 3.89 -17.43
CA MET A 62 6.65 4.37 -18.47
C MET A 62 6.66 3.52 -19.75
N GLN A 63 7.71 2.76 -20.02
CA GLN A 63 7.71 1.78 -21.12
C GLN A 63 6.75 0.62 -20.90
N ASN A 64 6.27 0.43 -19.65
CA ASN A 64 5.23 -0.53 -19.31
C ASN A 64 3.81 0.06 -19.40
N HIS A 65 3.66 1.37 -19.62
CA HIS A 65 2.38 2.09 -19.62
C HIS A 65 1.67 2.21 -20.98
N PRO A 66 2.22 1.83 -22.16
CA PRO A 66 1.37 1.66 -23.33
C PRO A 66 0.15 0.80 -22.95
N HIS A 67 -1.05 1.20 -23.44
CA HIS A 67 -2.29 0.65 -22.89
C HIS A 67 -2.39 -0.87 -22.97
N ASP A 68 -1.96 -1.52 -24.05
CA ASP A 68 -1.98 -2.98 -24.16
C ASP A 68 -1.03 -3.65 -23.14
N SER A 69 0.11 -3.01 -22.83
CA SER A 69 1.07 -3.52 -21.86
C SER A 69 0.51 -3.50 -20.45
N ILE A 70 0.12 -2.31 -19.94
CA ILE A 70 -0.35 -2.22 -18.55
C ILE A 70 -1.75 -2.81 -18.38
N CYS A 71 -2.59 -2.81 -19.39
CA CYS A 71 -3.86 -3.52 -19.39
C CYS A 71 -3.67 -5.04 -19.31
N GLY A 72 -2.49 -5.56 -19.69
CA GLY A 72 -2.20 -7.00 -19.68
C GLY A 72 -2.92 -7.74 -20.79
N CYS A 73 -3.41 -7.04 -21.82
CA CYS A 73 -4.00 -7.61 -23.01
C CYS A 73 -2.94 -7.71 -24.13
N SER A 74 -1.89 -8.46 -23.85
CA SER A 74 -0.72 -8.66 -24.70
C SER A 74 -0.25 -10.11 -24.67
N VAL A 75 0.49 -10.50 -25.70
CA VAL A 75 1.09 -11.83 -25.76
C VAL A 75 2.10 -12.05 -24.63
N ASP A 76 2.29 -13.30 -24.24
CA ASP A 76 3.12 -13.70 -23.09
C ASP A 76 4.55 -13.14 -23.11
N GLN A 77 5.15 -12.96 -24.31
CA GLN A 77 6.50 -12.39 -24.44
C GLN A 77 6.58 -10.95 -23.96
N VAL A 78 5.56 -10.14 -24.27
CA VAL A 78 5.47 -8.75 -23.79
C VAL A 78 5.32 -8.71 -22.28
N ASN A 79 4.48 -9.56 -21.71
CA ASN A 79 4.26 -9.63 -20.27
C ASN A 79 5.54 -9.99 -19.48
N LYS A 80 6.37 -10.91 -20.02
CA LYS A 80 7.69 -11.23 -19.44
C LYS A 80 8.65 -10.04 -19.42
N GLU A 81 8.67 -9.24 -20.48
CA GLU A 81 9.51 -8.04 -20.53
C GLU A 81 9.03 -6.94 -19.59
N ILE A 82 7.71 -6.82 -19.39
CA ILE A 82 7.11 -5.87 -18.44
C ILE A 82 7.59 -6.19 -17.03
N GLU A 83 7.58 -7.45 -16.60
CA GLU A 83 8.07 -7.85 -15.27
C GLU A 83 9.55 -7.43 -15.07
N VAL A 84 10.41 -7.67 -16.06
CA VAL A 84 11.83 -7.27 -16.00
C VAL A 84 12.01 -5.76 -15.88
N ARG A 85 11.18 -4.95 -16.56
CA ARG A 85 11.22 -3.49 -16.44
C ARG A 85 10.76 -3.02 -15.07
N PHE A 86 9.73 -3.65 -14.50
CA PHE A 86 9.29 -3.37 -13.12
C PHE A 86 10.42 -3.66 -12.12
N ASP A 87 11.06 -4.83 -12.21
CA ASP A 87 12.18 -5.19 -11.32
C ASP A 87 13.30 -4.17 -11.37
N ARG A 88 13.71 -3.75 -12.58
CA ARG A 88 14.75 -2.72 -12.75
C ARG A 88 14.37 -1.38 -12.13
N SER A 89 13.14 -0.92 -12.35
CA SER A 89 12.67 0.34 -11.77
C SER A 89 12.60 0.26 -10.25
N THR A 90 12.13 -0.87 -9.71
CA THR A 90 12.08 -1.13 -8.25
C THR A 90 13.48 -1.07 -7.63
N GLU A 91 14.47 -1.77 -8.20
CA GLU A 91 15.83 -1.80 -7.66
C GLU A 91 16.47 -0.40 -7.65
N ILE A 92 16.22 0.40 -8.68
CA ILE A 92 16.70 1.79 -8.71
C ILE A 92 16.02 2.61 -7.61
N ALA A 93 14.70 2.51 -7.48
CA ALA A 93 13.95 3.23 -6.46
C ALA A 93 14.41 2.86 -5.04
N HIS A 94 14.63 1.58 -4.76
CA HIS A 94 15.17 1.11 -3.48
C HIS A 94 16.56 1.70 -3.21
N THR A 95 17.47 1.60 -4.15
CA THR A 95 18.83 2.15 -4.00
C THR A 95 18.81 3.65 -3.74
N LEU A 96 17.94 4.41 -4.46
CA LEU A 96 17.77 5.84 -4.24
C LEU A 96 17.22 6.16 -2.85
N SER A 97 16.26 5.38 -2.38
CA SER A 97 15.68 5.53 -1.03
C SER A 97 16.70 5.23 0.06
N GLU A 98 17.48 4.14 -0.08
CA GLU A 98 18.53 3.75 0.85
C GLU A 98 19.64 4.82 0.90
N ASP A 99 20.15 5.26 -0.25
CA ASP A 99 21.17 6.29 -0.36
C ASP A 99 20.75 7.62 0.28
N ALA A 100 19.49 8.03 0.06
CA ALA A 100 18.98 9.29 0.57
C ALA A 100 18.68 9.21 2.09
N SER A 101 18.02 8.15 2.53
CA SER A 101 17.67 7.98 3.95
C SER A 101 18.91 7.78 4.83
N ALA A 102 19.90 7.02 4.35
CA ALA A 102 21.19 6.85 5.05
C ALA A 102 21.93 8.18 5.18
N TYR A 103 21.98 8.97 4.10
CA TYR A 103 22.61 10.29 4.12
C TYR A 103 21.97 11.24 5.15
N VAL A 104 20.63 11.30 5.20
CA VAL A 104 19.91 12.11 6.19
C VAL A 104 20.14 11.57 7.61
N ALA A 105 20.13 10.26 7.80
CA ALA A 105 20.37 9.63 9.09
C ALA A 105 21.80 9.93 9.62
N ASP A 106 22.79 9.97 8.75
CA ASP A 106 24.18 10.32 9.10
C ASP A 106 24.38 11.81 9.42
N LEU A 107 23.47 12.68 9.02
CA LEU A 107 23.45 14.09 9.42
C LEU A 107 22.62 14.36 10.68
N THR A 108 21.79 13.40 11.09
CA THR A 108 20.87 13.56 12.22
C THR A 108 21.60 13.43 13.55
N ASP A 109 21.39 14.39 14.46
CA ASP A 109 21.99 14.34 15.80
C ASP A 109 21.39 13.20 16.65
N THR A 110 22.23 12.22 16.94
CA THR A 110 21.91 11.05 17.77
C THR A 110 22.68 11.04 19.09
N SER A 111 23.37 12.14 19.43
CA SER A 111 24.21 12.27 20.64
C SER A 111 23.42 12.06 21.93
N ALA A 112 22.11 12.30 21.93
CA ALA A 112 21.23 12.03 23.07
C ALA A 112 21.26 10.56 23.53
N PHE A 113 21.67 9.61 22.66
CA PHE A 113 21.77 8.20 22.97
C PHE A 113 23.14 7.77 23.52
N GLU A 114 24.15 8.64 23.55
CA GLU A 114 25.50 8.36 24.09
C GLU A 114 25.45 7.83 25.53
N LYS A 115 24.50 8.32 26.32
CA LYS A 115 24.27 7.89 27.70
C LYS A 115 23.98 6.40 27.89
N TYR A 116 23.56 5.71 26.81
CA TYR A 116 23.25 4.27 26.84
C TYR A 116 24.44 3.36 26.47
N GLY A 117 25.59 3.97 26.12
CA GLY A 117 26.85 3.25 25.87
C GLY A 117 26.97 2.63 24.49
N GLU A 118 27.95 1.75 24.33
CA GLU A 118 28.34 1.17 23.02
C GLU A 118 27.29 0.25 22.37
N ASN A 119 26.32 -0.23 23.13
CA ASN A 119 25.25 -1.10 22.64
C ASN A 119 24.00 -0.30 22.21
N ALA A 120 24.06 1.02 22.19
CA ALA A 120 23.00 1.84 21.62
C ALA A 120 23.06 1.79 20.09
N VAL A 121 21.92 1.49 19.45
CA VAL A 121 21.79 1.40 17.99
C VAL A 121 20.74 2.39 17.53
N PRO A 122 21.13 3.63 17.17
CA PRO A 122 20.19 4.62 16.65
C PRO A 122 19.67 4.25 15.26
N PHE A 123 18.43 4.63 15.02
CA PHE A 123 17.79 4.55 13.70
C PHE A 123 16.78 5.68 13.51
N VAL A 124 16.57 6.06 12.27
CA VAL A 124 15.68 7.15 11.86
C VAL A 124 14.51 6.55 11.11
N VAL A 125 13.29 6.89 11.53
CA VAL A 125 12.04 6.47 10.87
C VAL A 125 11.48 7.64 10.08
N PHE A 126 11.34 7.47 8.77
CA PHE A 126 10.84 8.47 7.85
C PHE A 126 9.37 8.26 7.52
N ASN A 127 8.65 9.35 7.45
CA ASN A 127 7.30 9.47 6.91
C ASN A 127 7.35 10.40 5.69
N THR A 128 7.18 9.85 4.51
CA THR A 128 7.20 10.60 3.24
C THR A 128 5.81 11.00 2.75
N THR A 129 4.76 10.73 3.56
CA THR A 129 3.39 11.16 3.24
C THR A 129 3.15 12.60 3.68
N GLY A 130 2.14 13.24 3.09
CA GLY A 130 1.74 14.61 3.44
C GLY A 130 1.03 14.77 4.78
N ASP A 131 0.74 13.69 5.48
CA ASP A 131 0.01 13.71 6.75
C ASP A 131 0.85 13.12 7.89
N GLU A 132 0.62 13.58 9.13
CA GLU A 132 1.16 12.93 10.32
C GLU A 132 0.68 11.48 10.39
N ARG A 133 1.56 10.55 10.79
CA ARG A 133 1.23 9.12 10.87
C ARG A 133 1.50 8.54 12.24
N THR A 134 0.56 7.71 12.68
CA THR A 134 0.73 6.81 13.83
C THR A 134 0.54 5.39 13.33
N GLY A 135 1.42 4.46 13.72
CA GLY A 135 1.27 3.06 13.31
C GLY A 135 2.49 2.20 13.60
N LYS A 136 2.37 0.93 13.31
CA LYS A 136 3.42 -0.07 13.51
C LYS A 136 4.48 0.05 12.41
N VAL A 137 5.73 0.19 12.84
CA VAL A 137 6.94 0.17 12.00
C VAL A 137 7.71 -1.10 12.31
N THR A 138 8.03 -1.89 11.30
CA THR A 138 8.86 -3.09 11.47
C THR A 138 10.16 -2.93 10.70
N VAL A 139 11.29 -3.18 11.37
CA VAL A 139 12.62 -3.08 10.78
C VAL A 139 13.55 -4.17 11.34
N VAL A 140 14.53 -4.58 10.53
CA VAL A 140 15.63 -5.44 10.99
C VAL A 140 16.88 -4.57 11.15
N LEU A 141 17.45 -4.58 12.36
CA LEU A 141 18.62 -3.78 12.72
C LEU A 141 19.81 -4.70 13.05
N ASP A 142 21.01 -4.23 12.72
CA ASP A 142 22.25 -4.87 13.15
C ASP A 142 22.58 -4.43 14.58
N ALA A 143 22.21 -5.25 15.58
CA ALA A 143 22.52 -4.97 16.97
C ALA A 143 24.03 -4.92 17.24
N LYS A 144 24.80 -5.72 16.50
CA LYS A 144 26.27 -5.74 16.55
C LYS A 144 26.83 -6.23 15.21
N ARG A 145 27.94 -5.60 14.76
CA ARG A 145 28.72 -6.03 13.57
C ARG A 145 30.10 -6.48 13.98
N ASP A 146 30.59 -7.54 13.34
CA ASP A 146 31.98 -8.03 13.46
C ASP A 146 32.63 -8.09 12.08
N TYR A 147 33.64 -7.26 11.86
CA TYR A 147 34.43 -7.17 10.63
C TYR A 147 35.64 -8.12 10.66
N ASN A 148 35.52 -9.27 11.33
CA ASN A 148 36.59 -10.24 11.42
C ASN A 148 37.05 -10.69 10.02
N LYS A 149 38.35 -10.75 9.81
CA LYS A 149 38.96 -11.22 8.57
C LYS A 149 38.45 -12.58 8.11
N TRP A 150 38.13 -13.44 9.07
CA TRP A 150 37.57 -14.77 8.84
C TRP A 150 36.07 -14.77 9.17
N LEU A 151 35.23 -14.71 8.16
CA LEU A 151 33.76 -14.66 8.34
C LEU A 151 33.19 -15.83 9.14
N TRP A 152 33.83 -16.99 9.06
CA TRP A 152 33.42 -18.16 9.86
C TRP A 152 33.64 -17.93 11.36
N ASP A 153 34.77 -17.35 11.75
CA ASP A 153 35.05 -16.99 13.13
C ASP A 153 34.11 -15.87 13.58
N GLY A 154 33.89 -14.84 12.75
CA GLY A 154 32.93 -13.79 13.03
C GLY A 154 31.51 -14.32 13.24
N ARG A 155 31.06 -15.28 12.42
CA ARG A 155 29.76 -15.93 12.60
C ARG A 155 29.67 -16.67 13.93
N ARG A 156 30.71 -17.44 14.29
CA ARG A 156 30.77 -18.16 15.57
C ARG A 156 30.72 -17.19 16.75
N ASP A 157 31.50 -16.11 16.69
CA ASP A 157 31.62 -15.14 17.77
C ASP A 157 30.33 -14.33 17.93
N MET A 158 29.67 -13.96 16.82
CA MET A 158 28.34 -13.30 16.84
C MET A 158 27.23 -14.24 17.35
N LYS A 159 27.29 -15.54 17.08
CA LYS A 159 26.35 -16.51 17.66
C LYS A 159 26.60 -16.74 19.16
N ALA A 160 27.84 -16.65 19.61
CA ALA A 160 28.21 -16.80 21.01
C ALA A 160 27.98 -15.50 21.82
N TRP A 161 27.85 -14.36 21.14
CA TRP A 161 27.57 -13.10 21.82
C TRP A 161 26.16 -13.13 22.41
N GLU A 162 26.07 -12.92 23.72
CA GLU A 162 24.81 -12.88 24.44
C GLU A 162 24.06 -11.60 24.07
N LEU A 163 22.92 -11.77 23.41
CA LEU A 163 22.07 -10.66 22.99
C LEU A 163 21.44 -10.02 24.24
N PRO A 164 21.67 -8.71 24.49
CA PRO A 164 21.00 -8.02 25.58
C PRO A 164 19.49 -8.02 25.41
N GLU A 165 18.74 -7.93 26.50
CA GLU A 165 17.34 -7.53 26.41
C GLU A 165 17.32 -6.06 25.98
N TYR A 166 16.68 -5.80 24.84
CA TYR A 166 16.61 -4.47 24.25
C TYR A 166 15.21 -3.85 24.40
N VAL A 167 15.21 -2.53 24.53
CA VAL A 167 14.02 -1.67 24.38
C VAL A 167 14.30 -0.58 23.36
N VAL A 168 13.25 0.08 22.87
CA VAL A 168 13.37 1.23 21.99
C VAL A 168 13.09 2.50 22.78
N VAL A 169 13.92 3.53 22.61
CA VAL A 169 13.73 4.86 23.21
C VAL A 169 13.71 5.94 22.12
N ASP A 170 13.00 7.04 22.37
CA ASP A 170 13.11 8.26 21.57
C ASP A 170 14.30 9.14 22.01
N SER A 171 14.50 10.26 21.33
CA SER A 171 15.60 11.21 21.64
C SER A 171 15.49 11.88 23.00
N GLU A 172 14.30 11.92 23.60
CA GLU A 172 14.07 12.43 24.95
C GLU A 172 14.39 11.36 26.02
N GLY A 173 14.49 10.10 25.62
CA GLY A 173 14.76 8.94 26.49
C GLY A 173 13.50 8.23 26.97
N ASN A 174 12.34 8.54 26.40
CA ASN A 174 11.09 7.84 26.70
C ASN A 174 11.11 6.45 26.07
N VAL A 175 10.82 5.42 26.86
CA VAL A 175 10.72 4.05 26.35
C VAL A 175 9.43 3.91 25.53
N GLN A 176 9.59 3.46 24.30
CA GLN A 176 8.52 3.31 23.33
C GLN A 176 7.86 1.93 23.42
N LYS A 177 6.63 1.81 22.94
CA LYS A 177 5.97 0.53 22.73
C LYS A 177 6.62 -0.20 21.58
N ALA A 178 7.30 -1.28 21.86
CA ALA A 178 8.00 -2.07 20.85
C ALA A 178 8.18 -3.52 21.29
N THR A 179 8.34 -4.40 20.31
CA THR A 179 8.86 -5.75 20.51
C THR A 179 10.21 -5.88 19.81
N VAL A 180 11.12 -6.63 20.42
CA VAL A 180 12.45 -6.91 19.86
C VAL A 180 12.64 -8.42 19.86
N GLU A 181 12.87 -8.98 18.68
CA GLU A 181 13.05 -10.42 18.46
C GLU A 181 14.43 -10.69 17.86
N ASP A 182 15.06 -11.78 18.27
CA ASP A 182 16.32 -12.21 17.67
C ASP A 182 16.10 -12.65 16.22
N ALA A 183 16.83 -12.05 15.28
CA ALA A 183 16.79 -12.36 13.85
C ALA A 183 18.04 -13.14 13.37
N ASP A 184 18.78 -13.75 14.31
CA ASP A 184 19.97 -14.57 14.08
C ASP A 184 21.18 -13.77 13.52
N VAL A 185 22.21 -14.49 13.13
CA VAL A 185 23.44 -13.93 12.55
C VAL A 185 23.38 -13.97 11.03
N LYS A 186 23.55 -12.80 10.41
CA LYS A 186 23.54 -12.60 8.98
C LYS A 186 24.86 -12.06 8.45
N PHE A 187 25.16 -12.41 7.21
CA PHE A 187 26.25 -11.82 6.45
C PHE A 187 25.81 -10.48 5.87
N GLY A 188 26.72 -9.49 5.92
CA GLY A 188 26.56 -8.20 5.27
C GLY A 188 27.92 -7.68 4.77
N TYR A 189 27.89 -6.55 4.08
CA TYR A 189 29.10 -5.83 3.68
C TYR A 189 28.81 -4.34 3.50
N ASP A 190 29.80 -3.51 3.86
CA ASP A 190 29.79 -2.09 3.52
C ASP A 190 30.49 -1.87 2.17
N LEU A 191 30.05 -0.86 1.44
CA LEU A 191 30.60 -0.42 0.16
C LEU A 191 31.20 0.99 0.28
N PRO A 192 32.33 1.16 0.97
CA PRO A 192 32.97 2.48 1.07
C PRO A 192 33.56 2.93 -0.29
N ASP A 193 33.48 4.23 -0.56
CA ASP A 193 33.96 4.82 -1.82
C ASP A 193 35.46 4.69 -2.02
N ASP A 194 36.25 4.66 -0.93
CA ASP A 194 37.71 4.74 -0.92
C ASP A 194 38.42 3.38 -0.87
N LYS A 195 37.67 2.27 -0.76
CA LYS A 195 38.26 0.93 -0.63
C LYS A 195 37.31 -0.19 -1.06
N PHE A 196 37.87 -1.38 -1.18
CA PHE A 196 37.10 -2.58 -1.50
C PHE A 196 36.05 -2.88 -0.43
N ARG A 197 34.92 -3.51 -0.84
CA ARG A 197 33.84 -3.92 0.07
C ARG A 197 34.37 -4.53 1.35
N GLN A 198 33.78 -4.14 2.46
CA GLN A 198 34.14 -4.58 3.81
C GLN A 198 33.09 -5.58 4.32
N PRO A 199 33.34 -6.91 4.24
CA PRO A 199 32.38 -7.91 4.70
C PRO A 199 32.33 -7.97 6.22
N TYR A 200 31.16 -8.25 6.79
CA TYR A 200 30.96 -8.46 8.22
C TYR A 200 29.92 -9.55 8.49
N MET A 201 29.91 -10.03 9.72
CA MET A 201 28.79 -10.80 10.29
C MET A 201 28.07 -9.91 11.29
N ALA A 202 26.74 -9.84 11.18
CA ALA A 202 25.91 -9.06 12.09
C ALA A 202 25.00 -9.94 12.92
N ARG A 203 24.88 -9.66 14.21
CA ARG A 203 23.75 -10.14 15.01
C ARG A 203 22.58 -9.21 14.78
N GLN A 204 21.54 -9.72 14.16
CA GLN A 204 20.36 -8.94 13.81
C GLN A 204 19.22 -9.12 14.80
N VAL A 205 18.41 -8.09 14.94
CA VAL A 205 17.16 -8.10 15.67
C VAL A 205 16.05 -7.53 14.80
N LYS A 206 14.86 -8.13 14.90
CA LYS A 206 13.63 -7.58 14.31
C LYS A 206 12.94 -6.73 15.37
N VAL A 207 12.75 -5.47 15.06
CA VAL A 207 12.08 -4.50 15.91
C VAL A 207 10.71 -4.20 15.31
N SER A 208 9.64 -4.35 16.10
CA SER A 208 8.32 -3.82 15.78
C SER A 208 8.03 -2.70 16.76
N LEU A 209 8.03 -1.46 16.27
CA LEU A 209 7.84 -0.22 17.03
C LEU A 209 6.47 0.37 16.71
N PHE A 210 5.73 0.82 17.73
CA PHE A 210 4.57 1.68 17.53
C PHE A 210 5.02 3.14 17.52
N ALA A 211 5.18 3.71 16.33
CA ALA A 211 5.59 5.09 16.15
C ALA A 211 4.37 6.02 16.21
N GLU A 212 4.28 6.84 17.25
CA GLU A 212 3.18 7.77 17.44
C GLU A 212 3.51 9.13 16.81
N LYS A 213 2.59 9.71 16.05
CA LYS A 213 2.66 11.08 15.50
C LYS A 213 3.98 11.39 14.79
N LEU A 214 4.40 10.52 13.88
CA LEU A 214 5.52 10.83 12.99
C LEU A 214 5.17 12.04 12.13
N PRO A 215 6.01 13.07 12.09
CA PRO A 215 5.71 14.29 11.35
C PRO A 215 5.52 14.00 9.85
N ALA A 216 4.58 14.72 9.24
CA ALA A 216 4.37 14.68 7.79
C ALA A 216 5.63 15.12 7.06
N LEU A 217 5.96 14.48 5.94
CA LEU A 217 7.15 14.79 5.13
C LEU A 217 8.38 14.99 6.01
N GLY A 218 8.65 14.03 6.89
CA GLY A 218 9.65 14.19 7.91
C GLY A 218 10.16 12.89 8.50
N TYR A 219 10.80 13.00 9.66
CA TYR A 219 11.33 11.85 10.38
C TYR A 219 11.36 12.08 11.89
N ARG A 220 11.51 10.97 12.62
CA ARG A 220 11.88 10.93 14.04
C ARG A 220 12.94 9.87 14.30
N THR A 221 13.83 10.19 15.26
CA THR A 221 14.95 9.33 15.64
C THR A 221 14.61 8.51 16.87
N TYR A 222 15.00 7.25 16.83
CA TYR A 222 14.88 6.29 17.91
C TYR A 222 16.22 5.57 18.10
N ALA A 223 16.35 4.88 19.23
CA ALA A 223 17.47 3.96 19.44
C ALA A 223 17.02 2.67 20.11
N LEU A 224 17.59 1.56 19.66
CA LEU A 224 17.59 0.29 20.37
C LEU A 224 18.64 0.38 21.47
N VAL A 225 18.26 0.18 22.73
CA VAL A 225 19.15 0.30 23.88
C VAL A 225 18.95 -0.85 24.88
N PRO A 226 19.97 -1.25 25.64
CA PRO A 226 19.81 -2.26 26.70
C PRO A 226 18.73 -1.84 27.72
N ALA A 227 17.79 -2.74 28.01
CA ALA A 227 16.68 -2.48 28.93
C ALA A 227 17.15 -2.11 30.34
N GLU A 228 18.28 -2.66 30.79
CA GLU A 228 18.90 -2.34 32.10
C GLU A 228 19.30 -0.86 32.24
N ALA A 229 19.59 -0.18 31.11
CA ALA A 229 20.00 1.22 31.07
C ALA A 229 18.82 2.19 30.93
N ALA A 230 17.71 1.76 30.38
CA ALA A 230 16.54 2.64 30.04
C ALA A 230 15.29 2.29 30.87
N GLY A 231 15.20 1.11 31.45
CA GLY A 231 13.96 0.57 32.01
C GLY A 231 13.07 -0.06 30.95
N THR A 232 11.84 -0.38 31.33
CA THR A 232 10.85 -1.01 30.44
C THR A 232 9.61 -0.13 30.31
N ALA A 233 8.97 -0.16 29.14
CA ALA A 233 7.67 0.47 28.96
C ALA A 233 6.60 -0.17 29.86
N GLY A 234 5.66 0.63 30.34
CA GLY A 234 4.46 0.10 30.99
C GLY A 234 3.66 -0.76 30.01
N LYS A 235 3.26 -1.97 30.42
CA LYS A 235 2.40 -2.83 29.59
C LYS A 235 0.98 -2.30 29.62
N GLY A 236 0.45 -2.00 28.44
CA GLY A 236 -0.97 -1.75 28.21
C GLY A 236 -1.78 -3.04 28.11
N SER A 237 -3.08 -2.93 27.90
CA SER A 237 -3.92 -4.08 27.55
C SER A 237 -3.67 -4.49 26.11
N ASN A 238 -3.50 -5.78 25.87
CA ASN A 238 -3.35 -6.31 24.53
C ASN A 238 -4.59 -6.00 23.66
N ILE A 239 -4.36 -5.84 22.36
CA ILE A 239 -5.43 -5.57 21.36
C ILE A 239 -6.37 -6.78 21.20
N ALA A 240 -5.83 -8.00 21.23
CA ALA A 240 -6.68 -9.20 21.16
C ALA A 240 -6.94 -9.76 22.57
N SER A 241 -8.20 -10.10 22.85
CA SER A 241 -8.58 -10.85 24.04
C SER A 241 -8.45 -12.37 23.86
N ASP A 242 -8.61 -12.84 22.63
CA ASP A 242 -8.44 -14.21 22.18
C ASP A 242 -8.14 -14.25 20.68
N ASP A 243 -8.19 -15.42 20.03
CA ASP A 243 -7.93 -15.58 18.60
C ASP A 243 -9.04 -15.04 17.67
N ARG A 244 -10.15 -14.55 18.22
CA ARG A 244 -11.33 -14.11 17.48
C ARG A 244 -11.78 -12.68 17.79
N HIS A 245 -11.30 -12.07 18.85
CA HIS A 245 -11.75 -10.77 19.31
C HIS A 245 -10.59 -9.80 19.44
N LEU A 246 -10.60 -8.78 18.59
CA LEU A 246 -9.64 -7.69 18.61
C LEU A 246 -10.38 -6.39 18.91
N GLU A 247 -9.79 -5.53 19.71
CA GLU A 247 -10.44 -4.28 20.11
C GLU A 247 -9.38 -3.19 20.36
N ASN A 248 -9.60 -2.02 19.76
CA ASN A 248 -8.90 -0.80 20.05
C ASN A 248 -9.89 0.30 20.48
N GLU A 249 -9.48 1.55 20.54
CA GLU A 249 -10.37 2.64 20.95
C GLU A 249 -11.48 2.95 19.94
N PHE A 250 -11.29 2.64 18.66
CA PHE A 250 -12.24 2.94 17.58
C PHE A 250 -13.08 1.76 17.14
N LEU A 251 -12.50 0.57 17.11
CA LEU A 251 -13.12 -0.60 16.51
C LEU A 251 -13.19 -1.77 17.51
N LYS A 252 -14.27 -2.56 17.37
CA LYS A 252 -14.36 -3.90 17.93
C LYS A 252 -14.59 -4.89 16.81
N VAL A 253 -13.66 -5.82 16.64
CA VAL A 253 -13.62 -6.81 15.56
C VAL A 253 -13.87 -8.19 16.15
N ALA A 254 -14.84 -8.91 15.58
CA ALA A 254 -15.09 -10.32 15.88
C ALA A 254 -14.92 -11.15 14.62
N ILE A 255 -14.13 -12.22 14.68
CA ILE A 255 -13.87 -13.15 13.58
C ILE A 255 -14.81 -14.35 13.71
N ASN A 256 -15.65 -14.57 12.70
CA ASN A 256 -16.61 -15.67 12.64
C ASN A 256 -15.95 -17.01 12.31
N ASP A 257 -16.66 -18.13 12.50
CA ASP A 257 -16.15 -19.49 12.22
C ASP A 257 -15.72 -19.70 10.76
N ASP A 258 -16.27 -18.94 9.83
CA ASP A 258 -15.94 -18.98 8.41
C ASP A 258 -14.84 -17.98 7.99
N GLY A 259 -14.24 -17.28 8.97
CA GLY A 259 -13.20 -16.28 8.74
C GLY A 259 -13.71 -14.90 8.37
N THR A 260 -15.01 -14.69 8.20
CA THR A 260 -15.58 -13.36 7.99
C THR A 260 -15.53 -12.51 9.25
N LEU A 261 -15.61 -11.19 9.10
CA LEU A 261 -15.53 -10.26 10.22
C LEU A 261 -16.87 -9.60 10.50
N ASN A 262 -17.15 -9.41 11.80
CA ASN A 262 -18.11 -8.42 12.27
C ASN A 262 -17.36 -7.28 12.93
N VAL A 263 -17.57 -6.07 12.45
CA VAL A 263 -16.86 -4.87 12.92
C VAL A 263 -17.85 -3.85 13.46
N LEU A 264 -17.70 -3.48 14.73
CA LEU A 264 -18.41 -2.36 15.34
C LEU A 264 -17.51 -1.12 15.26
N ASP A 265 -17.93 -0.10 14.53
CA ASP A 265 -17.37 1.25 14.64
C ASP A 265 -17.97 1.93 15.88
N LYS A 266 -17.14 2.17 16.87
CA LYS A 266 -17.57 2.73 18.18
C LYS A 266 -17.99 4.20 18.09
N GLN A 267 -17.51 4.93 17.06
CA GLN A 267 -17.85 6.34 16.87
C GLN A 267 -19.28 6.49 16.33
N THR A 268 -19.63 5.71 15.32
CA THR A 268 -20.95 5.77 14.68
C THR A 268 -21.97 4.85 15.33
N GLY A 269 -21.51 3.85 16.11
CA GLY A 269 -22.31 2.77 16.66
C GLY A 269 -22.81 1.78 15.61
N LYS A 270 -22.28 1.84 14.37
CA LYS A 270 -22.67 0.97 13.26
C LYS A 270 -21.90 -0.35 13.33
N THR A 271 -22.60 -1.46 13.11
CA THR A 271 -22.00 -2.79 12.96
C THR A 271 -22.05 -3.22 11.50
N TYR A 272 -20.92 -3.65 10.98
CA TYR A 272 -20.76 -4.26 9.66
C TYR A 272 -20.58 -5.76 9.86
N GLU A 273 -21.36 -6.58 9.15
CA GLU A 273 -21.42 -8.03 9.41
C GLU A 273 -21.01 -8.85 8.19
N GLY A 274 -20.21 -9.89 8.42
CA GLY A 274 -19.82 -10.87 7.40
C GLY A 274 -18.84 -10.32 6.34
N LEU A 275 -17.98 -9.37 6.73
CA LEU A 275 -17.00 -8.76 5.84
C LEU A 275 -15.89 -9.75 5.45
N GLY A 276 -15.45 -9.70 4.20
CA GLY A 276 -14.20 -10.32 3.76
C GLY A 276 -14.30 -11.81 3.39
N TYR A 277 -15.47 -12.29 2.97
CA TYR A 277 -15.53 -13.63 2.36
C TYR A 277 -14.98 -13.62 0.94
N PHE A 278 -14.52 -14.77 0.47
CA PHE A 278 -14.04 -14.95 -0.90
C PHE A 278 -15.10 -15.61 -1.78
N GLU A 279 -15.17 -15.14 -3.02
CA GLU A 279 -16.05 -15.65 -4.05
C GLU A 279 -15.23 -16.04 -5.27
N ASP A 280 -15.44 -17.26 -5.76
CA ASP A 280 -14.87 -17.77 -7.01
C ASP A 280 -15.96 -17.98 -8.05
N THR A 281 -15.72 -17.49 -9.27
CA THR A 281 -16.62 -17.61 -10.41
C THR A 281 -15.89 -18.07 -11.65
N LEU A 282 -16.58 -18.80 -12.57
CA LEU A 282 -16.03 -19.12 -13.89
C LEU A 282 -15.75 -17.85 -14.68
N ASP A 283 -14.65 -17.81 -15.42
CA ASP A 283 -14.37 -16.80 -16.43
C ASP A 283 -14.13 -17.45 -17.81
N ALA A 284 -15.13 -17.41 -18.65
CA ALA A 284 -15.11 -17.85 -20.05
C ALA A 284 -14.90 -16.67 -21.01
N GLY A 285 -14.45 -15.52 -20.50
CA GLY A 285 -14.16 -14.33 -21.29
C GLY A 285 -12.77 -14.38 -21.93
N ASN A 286 -12.11 -13.24 -21.93
CA ASN A 286 -10.77 -13.06 -22.47
C ASN A 286 -10.03 -11.96 -21.65
N GLU A 287 -8.82 -11.58 -22.02
CA GLU A 287 -8.05 -10.58 -21.26
C GLU A 287 -8.76 -9.22 -21.16
N TYR A 288 -9.60 -8.86 -22.13
CA TYR A 288 -10.35 -7.59 -22.12
C TYR A 288 -11.63 -7.64 -21.30
N ILE A 289 -12.34 -8.78 -21.31
CA ILE A 289 -13.72 -8.85 -20.84
C ILE A 289 -13.94 -10.13 -20.03
N TYR A 290 -14.41 -9.97 -18.79
CA TYR A 290 -14.89 -11.06 -17.96
C TYR A 290 -16.27 -11.53 -18.44
N PHE A 291 -16.45 -12.85 -18.52
CA PHE A 291 -17.76 -13.44 -18.83
C PHE A 291 -17.97 -14.75 -18.09
N CYS A 292 -19.07 -14.84 -17.37
CA CYS A 292 -19.52 -16.08 -16.75
C CYS A 292 -20.82 -16.55 -17.42
N PRO A 293 -20.82 -17.67 -18.18
CA PRO A 293 -22.03 -18.22 -18.77
C PRO A 293 -23.09 -18.57 -17.70
N LYS A 294 -24.36 -18.40 -18.09
CA LYS A 294 -25.49 -18.70 -17.18
C LYS A 294 -25.46 -20.16 -16.71
N GLY A 295 -25.85 -20.40 -15.45
CA GLY A 295 -25.91 -21.74 -14.88
C GLY A 295 -24.63 -22.16 -14.13
N ASN A 296 -23.61 -21.30 -14.06
CA ASN A 296 -22.39 -21.52 -13.28
C ASN A 296 -22.46 -20.72 -11.97
N PRO A 297 -22.90 -21.34 -10.85
CA PRO A 297 -23.00 -20.64 -9.57
C PRO A 297 -21.62 -20.30 -9.02
N ALA A 298 -21.53 -19.19 -8.28
CA ALA A 298 -20.35 -18.84 -7.53
C ALA A 298 -20.06 -19.86 -6.41
N ILE A 299 -18.79 -20.08 -6.12
CA ILE A 299 -18.31 -20.86 -4.96
C ILE A 299 -17.81 -19.83 -3.94
N VAL A 300 -18.29 -19.92 -2.71
CA VAL A 300 -17.96 -18.92 -1.68
C VAL A 300 -17.39 -19.57 -0.43
N THR A 301 -16.53 -18.85 0.29
CA THR A 301 -16.04 -19.31 1.62
C THR A 301 -17.04 -19.06 2.74
N LYS A 302 -18.02 -18.18 2.55
CA LYS A 302 -19.03 -17.84 3.54
C LYS A 302 -19.81 -19.09 3.98
N GLY A 303 -19.84 -19.31 5.30
CA GLY A 303 -20.45 -20.49 5.91
C GLY A 303 -19.57 -21.74 5.89
N THR A 304 -18.36 -21.70 5.34
CA THR A 304 -17.38 -22.80 5.36
C THR A 304 -16.38 -22.55 6.48
N LYS A 305 -16.17 -23.55 7.33
CA LYS A 305 -15.29 -23.41 8.49
C LYS A 305 -13.86 -23.07 8.08
N ALA A 306 -13.29 -21.99 8.64
CA ALA A 306 -11.90 -21.58 8.51
C ALA A 306 -11.05 -22.08 9.69
N GLU A 307 -9.73 -22.17 9.50
CA GLU A 307 -8.77 -22.25 10.58
C GLU A 307 -8.39 -20.84 11.02
N ILE A 308 -8.37 -20.56 12.32
CA ILE A 308 -8.13 -19.24 12.89
C ILE A 308 -7.03 -19.37 13.93
N LYS A 309 -6.00 -18.52 13.84
CA LYS A 309 -4.83 -18.56 14.70
C LYS A 309 -4.33 -17.16 15.03
N LEU A 310 -4.23 -16.83 16.32
CA LEU A 310 -3.57 -15.60 16.79
C LEU A 310 -2.06 -15.74 16.57
N VAL A 311 -1.47 -14.83 15.76
CA VAL A 311 -0.04 -14.87 15.40
C VAL A 311 0.77 -13.72 16.03
N GLU A 312 0.10 -12.63 16.41
CA GLU A 312 0.69 -11.51 17.12
C GLU A 312 -0.32 -10.92 18.11
N ASN A 313 0.13 -10.58 19.33
CA ASN A 313 -0.73 -9.88 20.28
C ASN A 313 0.10 -9.03 21.25
N THR A 314 0.08 -7.74 21.01
CA THR A 314 0.73 -6.72 21.83
C THR A 314 -0.30 -5.69 22.30
N ASP A 315 0.13 -4.70 23.07
CA ASP A 315 -0.71 -3.57 23.46
C ASP A 315 -0.81 -2.47 22.37
N PHE A 316 -0.22 -2.70 21.21
CA PHE A 316 -0.28 -1.78 20.07
C PHE A 316 -0.68 -2.44 18.74
N ALA A 317 -0.62 -3.76 18.62
CA ALA A 317 -1.06 -4.48 17.44
C ALA A 317 -1.47 -5.91 17.76
N ALA A 318 -2.48 -6.43 17.07
CA ALA A 318 -2.76 -7.86 17.05
C ALA A 318 -3.00 -8.32 15.62
N SER A 319 -2.48 -9.50 15.29
CA SER A 319 -2.64 -10.12 13.99
C SER A 319 -3.17 -11.55 14.16
N VAL A 320 -4.19 -11.88 13.36
CA VAL A 320 -4.80 -13.21 13.30
C VAL A 320 -4.64 -13.74 11.89
N GLU A 321 -4.14 -14.95 11.74
CA GLU A 321 -4.12 -15.69 10.49
C GLU A 321 -5.43 -16.49 10.36
N VAL A 322 -6.14 -16.26 9.24
CA VAL A 322 -7.34 -16.99 8.84
C VAL A 322 -7.01 -17.80 7.60
N THR A 323 -7.19 -19.12 7.66
CA THR A 323 -6.99 -20.02 6.53
C THR A 323 -8.33 -20.50 6.02
N ASN A 324 -8.71 -20.08 4.82
CA ASN A 324 -9.88 -20.53 4.08
C ASN A 324 -9.47 -21.52 2.97
N VAL A 325 -10.33 -22.48 2.66
CA VAL A 325 -10.11 -23.42 1.55
C VAL A 325 -11.27 -23.28 0.57
N LEU A 326 -10.94 -22.90 -0.67
CA LEU A 326 -11.86 -22.97 -1.80
C LEU A 326 -11.60 -24.27 -2.56
N THR A 327 -12.60 -25.13 -2.67
CA THR A 327 -12.57 -26.27 -3.58
C THR A 327 -13.22 -25.84 -4.89
N VAL A 328 -12.40 -25.62 -5.91
CA VAL A 328 -12.82 -25.06 -7.20
C VAL A 328 -12.54 -26.05 -8.34
N PRO A 329 -13.28 -26.01 -9.44
CA PRO A 329 -12.91 -26.73 -10.67
C PRO A 329 -11.53 -26.33 -11.16
N VAL A 330 -10.78 -27.28 -11.72
CA VAL A 330 -9.41 -27.04 -12.21
C VAL A 330 -9.37 -26.07 -13.41
N SER A 331 -10.50 -25.97 -14.15
CA SER A 331 -10.67 -25.08 -15.32
C SER A 331 -12.15 -24.99 -15.73
N ALA A 332 -12.43 -24.29 -16.80
CA ALA A 332 -13.63 -24.54 -17.60
C ALA A 332 -13.65 -25.99 -18.13
N ASP A 333 -14.80 -26.47 -18.58
CA ASP A 333 -14.92 -27.77 -19.26
C ASP A 333 -14.37 -27.72 -20.72
N ASP A 334 -14.29 -28.86 -21.37
CA ASP A 334 -13.75 -28.99 -22.73
C ASP A 334 -14.52 -28.16 -23.76
N GLN A 335 -15.76 -27.80 -23.49
CA GLN A 335 -16.60 -26.96 -24.34
C GLN A 335 -16.02 -25.57 -24.54
N LEU A 336 -15.33 -24.98 -23.54
CA LEU A 336 -14.68 -23.68 -23.72
C LEU A 336 -13.66 -23.72 -24.86
N LYS A 337 -12.87 -24.78 -24.94
CA LYS A 337 -11.87 -24.95 -26.01
C LYS A 337 -12.54 -25.12 -27.37
N GLU A 338 -13.61 -25.90 -27.45
CA GLU A 338 -14.38 -26.08 -28.69
C GLU A 338 -15.01 -24.76 -29.15
N GLU A 339 -15.56 -23.97 -28.22
CA GLU A 339 -16.14 -22.65 -28.50
C GLU A 339 -15.07 -21.65 -28.96
N GLN A 340 -13.87 -21.65 -28.35
CA GLN A 340 -12.74 -20.82 -28.78
C GLN A 340 -12.25 -21.20 -30.18
N GLU A 341 -11.99 -22.48 -30.45
CA GLU A 341 -11.57 -22.97 -31.77
C GLU A 341 -12.64 -22.72 -32.84
N GLY A 342 -13.92 -22.76 -32.45
CA GLY A 342 -15.07 -22.43 -33.30
C GLY A 342 -15.29 -20.92 -33.48
N LEU A 343 -14.47 -20.05 -32.87
CA LEU A 343 -14.60 -18.60 -32.89
C LEU A 343 -15.96 -18.10 -32.38
N VAL A 344 -16.51 -18.80 -31.37
CA VAL A 344 -17.74 -18.36 -30.72
C VAL A 344 -17.44 -17.11 -29.90
N GLU A 345 -18.16 -16.02 -30.20
CA GLU A 345 -18.05 -14.79 -29.44
C GLU A 345 -18.26 -15.03 -27.95
N PHE A 346 -17.42 -14.44 -27.09
CA PHE A 346 -17.42 -14.72 -25.64
C PHE A 346 -18.83 -14.60 -25.01
N MET A 347 -19.64 -13.62 -25.41
CA MET A 347 -21.00 -13.42 -24.87
C MET A 347 -22.00 -14.52 -25.28
N LYS A 348 -21.64 -15.37 -26.21
CA LYS A 348 -22.46 -16.51 -26.69
C LYS A 348 -21.95 -17.86 -26.17
N ARG A 349 -20.85 -17.87 -25.43
CA ARG A 349 -20.29 -19.09 -24.83
C ARG A 349 -21.26 -19.67 -23.81
N THR A 350 -21.30 -20.98 -23.74
CA THR A 350 -22.22 -21.75 -22.89
C THR A 350 -21.49 -22.81 -22.06
N CYS A 351 -20.16 -22.82 -22.13
CA CYS A 351 -19.32 -23.76 -21.37
C CYS A 351 -19.63 -23.73 -19.88
N GLY A 352 -19.36 -24.85 -19.23
CA GLY A 352 -19.44 -25.01 -17.79
C GLY A 352 -18.08 -25.10 -17.14
N ARG A 353 -18.08 -25.54 -15.91
CA ARG A 353 -16.87 -25.84 -15.15
C ARG A 353 -16.52 -27.32 -15.24
N SER A 354 -15.23 -27.66 -15.28
CA SER A 354 -14.73 -29.03 -15.16
C SER A 354 -15.30 -29.73 -13.92
N SER A 355 -15.53 -31.04 -14.04
CA SER A 355 -15.89 -31.89 -12.89
C SER A 355 -14.69 -32.24 -12.00
N GLU A 356 -13.48 -32.10 -12.50
CA GLU A 356 -12.25 -32.23 -11.72
C GLU A 356 -12.04 -30.96 -10.88
N THR A 357 -11.64 -31.14 -9.62
CA THR A 357 -11.47 -30.02 -8.68
C THR A 357 -10.08 -29.99 -8.08
N THR A 358 -9.65 -28.77 -7.69
CA THR A 358 -8.44 -28.51 -6.92
C THR A 358 -8.79 -27.68 -5.69
N GLN A 359 -7.85 -27.56 -4.76
CA GLN A 359 -8.00 -26.71 -3.60
C GLN A 359 -7.08 -25.48 -3.72
N ILE A 360 -7.66 -24.32 -3.52
CA ILE A 360 -6.93 -23.06 -3.32
C ILE A 360 -7.01 -22.73 -1.83
N VAL A 361 -5.87 -22.71 -1.16
CA VAL A 361 -5.76 -22.39 0.26
C VAL A 361 -5.39 -20.92 0.37
N LEU A 362 -6.30 -20.10 0.94
CA LEU A 362 -6.11 -18.67 1.13
C LEU A 362 -5.68 -18.43 2.58
N HIS A 363 -4.47 -17.91 2.77
CA HIS A 363 -3.95 -17.46 4.05
C HIS A 363 -4.13 -15.96 4.15
N THR A 364 -4.98 -15.49 5.05
CA THR A 364 -5.24 -14.07 5.27
C THR A 364 -4.75 -13.64 6.64
N THR A 365 -3.75 -12.78 6.67
CA THR A 365 -3.34 -12.11 7.89
C THR A 365 -4.21 -10.87 8.08
N ILE A 366 -4.96 -10.83 9.18
CA ILE A 366 -5.85 -9.73 9.59
C ILE A 366 -5.19 -9.00 10.75
N THR A 367 -4.92 -7.72 10.60
CA THR A 367 -4.24 -6.92 11.62
C THR A 367 -5.10 -5.73 12.05
N LEU A 368 -5.23 -5.56 13.38
CA LEU A 368 -5.75 -4.35 13.99
C LEU A 368 -4.64 -3.69 14.82
N GLU A 369 -4.35 -2.43 14.53
CA GLU A 369 -3.40 -1.62 15.30
C GLU A 369 -4.13 -0.72 16.30
N LYS A 370 -3.44 -0.35 17.38
CA LYS A 370 -3.85 0.72 18.28
C LYS A 370 -4.01 2.03 17.49
N ASP A 371 -4.94 2.85 17.90
CA ASP A 371 -5.23 4.16 17.30
C ASP A 371 -5.62 4.12 15.79
N SER A 372 -5.92 2.92 15.24
CA SER A 372 -6.34 2.74 13.86
C SER A 372 -7.87 2.63 13.72
N ARG A 373 -8.42 3.30 12.70
CA ARG A 373 -9.80 3.12 12.23
C ARG A 373 -9.91 2.08 11.11
N SER A 374 -8.83 1.37 10.86
CA SER A 374 -8.71 0.42 9.75
C SER A 374 -8.37 -0.96 10.25
N VAL A 375 -8.86 -1.96 9.54
CA VAL A 375 -8.42 -3.36 9.63
C VAL A 375 -7.65 -3.66 8.35
N ARG A 376 -6.40 -4.10 8.48
CA ARG A 376 -5.52 -4.45 7.36
C ARG A 376 -5.57 -5.94 7.05
N PHE A 377 -5.51 -6.27 5.77
CA PHE A 377 -5.54 -7.63 5.26
C PHE A 377 -4.36 -7.86 4.29
N VAL A 378 -3.71 -9.01 4.46
CA VAL A 378 -2.76 -9.57 3.49
C VAL A 378 -3.21 -10.98 3.19
N THR A 379 -3.69 -11.23 1.98
CA THR A 379 -4.15 -12.56 1.54
C THR A 379 -3.15 -13.14 0.57
N GLU A 380 -2.65 -14.34 0.87
CA GLU A 380 -1.65 -15.06 0.07
C GLU A 380 -2.17 -16.44 -0.29
N PHE A 381 -1.96 -16.85 -1.54
CA PHE A 381 -2.33 -18.17 -2.03
C PHE A 381 -1.60 -18.55 -3.32
N ASP A 382 -1.47 -19.84 -3.58
CA ASP A 382 -1.01 -20.36 -4.86
C ASP A 382 -2.22 -20.64 -5.75
N ASN A 383 -2.31 -19.93 -6.88
CA ASN A 383 -3.34 -20.23 -7.86
C ASN A 383 -3.00 -21.52 -8.63
N THR A 384 -3.87 -22.52 -8.54
CA THR A 384 -3.74 -23.84 -9.17
C THR A 384 -4.87 -24.14 -10.14
N ALA A 385 -5.80 -23.21 -10.37
CA ALA A 385 -6.92 -23.35 -11.28
C ALA A 385 -6.85 -22.34 -12.44
N LYS A 386 -7.51 -22.66 -13.55
CA LYS A 386 -7.64 -21.83 -14.75
C LYS A 386 -9.06 -21.33 -14.92
N ASP A 387 -9.23 -20.34 -15.78
CA ASP A 387 -10.53 -19.86 -16.28
C ASP A 387 -11.48 -19.48 -15.15
N HIS A 388 -10.99 -18.68 -14.18
CA HIS A 388 -11.76 -18.26 -13.03
C HIS A 388 -11.37 -16.89 -12.50
N ARG A 389 -12.25 -16.32 -11.67
CA ARG A 389 -12.02 -15.06 -10.98
C ARG A 389 -12.28 -15.22 -9.48
N ILE A 390 -11.36 -14.71 -8.65
CA ILE A 390 -11.55 -14.64 -7.19
C ILE A 390 -11.71 -13.18 -6.77
N ARG A 391 -12.75 -12.91 -5.95
CA ARG A 391 -13.01 -11.60 -5.34
C ARG A 391 -13.04 -11.71 -3.82
N VAL A 392 -12.64 -10.65 -3.13
CA VAL A 392 -12.98 -10.43 -1.73
C VAL A 392 -14.25 -9.58 -1.68
N VAL A 393 -15.24 -10.01 -0.89
CA VAL A 393 -16.55 -9.39 -0.81
C VAL A 393 -16.83 -8.89 0.60
N ALA A 394 -17.24 -7.64 0.73
CA ALA A 394 -17.54 -6.97 1.98
C ALA A 394 -18.99 -6.43 1.95
N PRO A 395 -19.97 -7.14 2.55
CA PRO A 395 -21.34 -6.64 2.71
C PRO A 395 -21.35 -5.41 3.60
N THR A 396 -21.61 -4.22 3.04
CA THR A 396 -21.51 -2.97 3.81
C THR A 396 -22.76 -2.68 4.65
N GLY A 397 -23.92 -3.15 4.21
CA GLY A 397 -25.20 -2.82 4.85
C GLY A 397 -25.55 -1.33 4.76
N ILE A 398 -24.83 -0.56 3.95
CA ILE A 398 -25.01 0.88 3.76
C ILE A 398 -26.12 1.11 2.73
N SER A 399 -27.13 1.88 3.11
CA SER A 399 -28.20 2.26 2.20
C SER A 399 -27.86 3.59 1.52
N CYS A 400 -27.32 3.50 0.33
CA CYS A 400 -26.99 4.66 -0.50
C CYS A 400 -27.18 4.32 -1.98
N THR A 401 -27.31 5.35 -2.81
CA THR A 401 -27.50 5.21 -4.26
C THR A 401 -26.22 5.49 -5.06
N HIS A 402 -25.20 5.97 -4.40
CA HIS A 402 -23.91 6.33 -4.99
C HIS A 402 -22.75 5.82 -4.12
N HIS A 403 -21.61 5.67 -4.73
CA HIS A 403 -20.35 5.34 -4.08
C HIS A 403 -19.23 6.25 -4.56
N TYR A 404 -18.16 6.30 -3.80
CA TYR A 404 -16.93 7.02 -4.14
C TYR A 404 -15.85 6.04 -4.61
N ALA A 405 -15.13 6.39 -5.67
CA ALA A 405 -13.95 5.66 -6.10
C ALA A 405 -12.81 6.63 -6.43
N ASP A 406 -11.60 6.25 -6.04
CA ASP A 406 -10.40 6.97 -6.46
C ASP A 406 -10.16 6.81 -7.95
N SER A 407 -9.91 7.91 -8.62
CA SER A 407 -9.58 7.97 -10.05
C SER A 407 -8.36 8.86 -10.27
N VAL A 408 -8.04 9.21 -11.51
CA VAL A 408 -6.85 10.01 -11.82
C VAL A 408 -7.07 11.46 -11.36
N PHE A 409 -6.44 11.85 -10.25
CA PHE A 409 -6.53 13.16 -9.64
C PHE A 409 -7.94 13.62 -9.24
N GLU A 410 -8.82 12.69 -8.92
CA GLU A 410 -10.16 13.00 -8.41
C GLU A 410 -10.74 11.84 -7.59
N VAL A 411 -11.67 12.14 -6.72
CA VAL A 411 -12.57 11.17 -6.11
C VAL A 411 -13.91 11.28 -6.81
N VAL A 412 -14.22 10.28 -7.65
CA VAL A 412 -15.46 10.27 -8.42
C VAL A 412 -16.62 9.74 -7.61
N ASN A 413 -17.78 10.35 -7.74
CA ASN A 413 -19.04 9.89 -7.19
C ASN A 413 -19.86 9.21 -8.30
N ARG A 414 -20.08 7.89 -8.18
CA ARG A 414 -20.74 7.05 -9.18
C ARG A 414 -22.06 6.49 -8.65
N PRO A 415 -23.10 6.35 -9.49
CA PRO A 415 -24.32 5.65 -9.09
C PRO A 415 -24.05 4.15 -8.91
N ASN A 416 -24.69 3.54 -7.90
CA ASN A 416 -24.58 2.10 -7.63
C ASN A 416 -25.31 1.27 -8.69
N GLU A 417 -26.34 1.83 -9.33
CA GLU A 417 -27.09 1.18 -10.38
C GLU A 417 -26.65 1.71 -11.76
N HIS A 418 -26.36 0.79 -12.66
CA HIS A 418 -26.06 1.10 -14.05
C HIS A 418 -27.32 1.56 -14.80
N SER A 419 -27.11 2.19 -15.96
CA SER A 419 -28.22 2.63 -16.80
C SER A 419 -29.07 1.45 -17.29
N LYS A 420 -30.32 1.75 -17.68
CA LYS A 420 -31.22 0.73 -18.24
C LYS A 420 -30.76 0.16 -19.59
N LEU A 421 -29.77 0.78 -20.22
CA LEU A 421 -29.14 0.31 -21.45
C LEU A 421 -28.07 -0.75 -21.22
N TRP A 422 -27.63 -0.93 -19.96
CA TRP A 422 -26.59 -1.87 -19.62
C TRP A 422 -27.10 -3.31 -19.66
N GLU A 423 -26.56 -4.10 -20.57
CA GLU A 423 -26.95 -5.50 -20.81
C GLU A 423 -25.92 -6.51 -20.27
N ASN A 424 -24.64 -6.11 -20.15
CA ASN A 424 -23.59 -6.97 -19.63
C ASN A 424 -23.90 -7.35 -18.16
N PRO A 425 -23.94 -8.66 -17.81
CA PRO A 425 -24.14 -9.08 -16.43
C PRO A 425 -23.06 -8.58 -15.47
N CYS A 426 -21.83 -8.41 -15.98
CA CYS A 426 -20.71 -7.84 -15.22
C CYS A 426 -20.87 -6.31 -15.13
N LYS A 427 -20.88 -5.80 -13.91
CA LYS A 427 -21.00 -4.36 -13.61
C LYS A 427 -19.73 -3.81 -12.97
N CYS A 428 -18.59 -4.39 -13.30
CA CYS A 428 -17.31 -3.95 -12.79
C CYS A 428 -16.97 -2.53 -13.22
N GLU A 429 -16.31 -1.83 -12.33
CA GLU A 429 -15.77 -0.49 -12.53
C GLU A 429 -14.30 -0.45 -12.06
N HIS A 430 -13.61 0.67 -12.32
CA HIS A 430 -12.20 0.83 -11.95
C HIS A 430 -12.03 1.76 -10.75
N GLN A 431 -11.01 1.49 -9.97
CA GLN A 431 -10.46 2.33 -8.90
C GLN A 431 -8.95 2.41 -9.02
N GLN A 432 -8.32 3.37 -8.33
CA GLN A 432 -6.87 3.35 -8.12
C GLN A 432 -6.53 2.91 -6.69
N SER A 433 -6.76 3.77 -5.72
CA SER A 433 -6.33 3.54 -4.33
C SER A 433 -7.43 3.00 -3.45
N PHE A 434 -8.70 3.33 -3.75
CA PHE A 434 -9.83 2.91 -2.92
C PHE A 434 -11.19 2.99 -3.63
N VAL A 435 -12.15 2.25 -3.08
CA VAL A 435 -13.60 2.42 -3.30
C VAL A 435 -14.30 2.45 -1.94
N GLY A 436 -15.32 3.28 -1.79
CA GLY A 436 -16.04 3.41 -0.51
C GLY A 436 -17.47 3.88 -0.66
N LEU A 437 -18.25 3.60 0.38
CA LEU A 437 -19.67 3.97 0.49
C LEU A 437 -19.91 4.62 1.86
N ASN A 438 -20.81 5.59 1.90
CA ASN A 438 -21.33 6.12 3.16
C ASN A 438 -22.82 6.47 3.08
N ASP A 439 -23.45 6.50 4.24
CA ASP A 439 -24.74 7.15 4.49
C ASP A 439 -24.52 8.40 5.39
N GLU A 440 -25.60 8.98 5.90
CA GLU A 440 -25.53 10.18 6.76
C GLU A 440 -24.75 9.96 8.06
N LYS A 441 -24.62 8.72 8.54
CA LYS A 441 -23.92 8.40 9.80
C LYS A 441 -22.43 8.17 9.59
N GLY A 442 -22.07 7.56 8.46
CA GLY A 442 -20.71 7.20 8.16
C GLY A 442 -20.65 6.03 7.19
N GLY A 443 -19.46 5.53 6.95
CA GLY A 443 -19.22 4.54 5.94
C GLY A 443 -17.98 3.69 6.13
N MET A 444 -17.67 2.96 5.08
CA MET A 444 -16.43 2.24 4.95
C MET A 444 -15.84 2.40 3.56
N LEU A 445 -14.53 2.31 3.48
CA LEU A 445 -13.82 2.19 2.22
C LEU A 445 -12.89 0.96 2.24
N ILE A 446 -12.60 0.43 1.06
CA ILE A 446 -11.56 -0.57 0.85
C ILE A 446 -10.42 0.11 0.10
N ALA A 447 -9.30 0.30 0.78
CA ALA A 447 -8.04 0.71 0.18
C ALA A 447 -7.29 -0.52 -0.35
N ASN A 448 -6.47 -0.33 -1.40
CA ASN A 448 -5.78 -1.44 -2.05
C ASN A 448 -4.38 -1.06 -2.56
N ILE A 449 -3.59 -2.09 -2.89
CA ILE A 449 -2.32 -1.94 -3.60
C ILE A 449 -2.42 -2.68 -4.95
N GLY A 450 -2.85 -1.96 -6.01
CA GLY A 450 -2.92 -2.48 -7.37
C GLY A 450 -4.05 -3.49 -7.62
N LEU A 451 -5.16 -3.38 -6.89
CA LEU A 451 -6.40 -4.14 -7.13
C LEU A 451 -7.44 -3.19 -7.73
N TYR A 452 -7.38 -2.99 -9.02
CA TYR A 452 -8.07 -1.88 -9.69
C TYR A 452 -9.50 -2.18 -10.12
N GLU A 453 -9.94 -3.44 -10.13
CA GLU A 453 -11.30 -3.82 -10.49
C GLU A 453 -12.16 -4.04 -9.24
N TYR A 454 -13.33 -3.40 -9.23
CA TYR A 454 -14.34 -3.63 -8.21
C TYR A 454 -15.75 -3.65 -8.82
N GLU A 455 -16.71 -4.14 -8.04
CA GLU A 455 -18.14 -4.09 -8.36
C GLU A 455 -18.93 -3.77 -7.10
N ILE A 456 -19.99 -2.95 -7.25
CA ILE A 456 -21.02 -2.78 -6.22
C ILE A 456 -22.10 -3.82 -6.46
N LEU A 457 -22.51 -4.54 -5.41
CA LEU A 457 -23.57 -5.55 -5.45
C LEU A 457 -24.80 -5.03 -4.68
N PRO A 458 -25.74 -4.31 -5.32
CA PRO A 458 -26.88 -3.68 -4.64
C PRO A 458 -27.81 -4.71 -3.98
N GLU A 459 -28.00 -5.87 -4.63
CA GLU A 459 -28.80 -6.99 -4.13
C GLU A 459 -28.24 -7.60 -2.83
N GLU A 460 -26.96 -7.41 -2.55
CA GLU A 460 -26.27 -7.80 -1.32
C GLU A 460 -26.05 -6.62 -0.36
N LYS A 461 -27.01 -5.71 -0.29
CA LYS A 461 -26.97 -4.52 0.55
C LYS A 461 -25.76 -3.61 0.26
N ASN A 462 -25.51 -3.35 -1.02
CA ASN A 462 -24.35 -2.61 -1.52
C ASN A 462 -23.03 -3.21 -1.03
N ALA A 463 -22.84 -4.53 -1.20
CA ALA A 463 -21.54 -5.13 -0.92
C ALA A 463 -20.49 -4.60 -1.90
N LEU A 464 -19.29 -4.36 -1.38
CA LEU A 464 -18.10 -4.06 -2.15
C LEU A 464 -17.39 -5.37 -2.51
N ALA A 465 -17.26 -5.66 -3.80
CA ALA A 465 -16.52 -6.81 -4.30
C ALA A 465 -15.27 -6.34 -5.06
N VAL A 466 -14.08 -6.66 -4.54
CA VAL A 466 -12.79 -6.29 -5.15
C VAL A 466 -12.14 -7.54 -5.73
N THR A 467 -11.74 -7.49 -7.00
CA THR A 467 -11.09 -8.62 -7.68
C THR A 467 -9.63 -8.74 -7.23
N ILE A 468 -9.27 -9.90 -6.70
CA ILE A 468 -7.91 -10.21 -6.25
C ILE A 468 -7.16 -11.14 -7.20
N LEU A 469 -7.88 -11.87 -8.05
CA LEU A 469 -7.36 -12.71 -9.12
C LEU A 469 -8.35 -12.77 -10.27
N ARG A 470 -7.85 -12.73 -11.48
CA ARG A 470 -8.55 -13.11 -12.70
C ARG A 470 -7.62 -13.96 -13.56
N SER A 471 -8.12 -15.13 -13.98
CA SER A 471 -7.41 -16.17 -14.70
C SER A 471 -8.13 -16.45 -16.00
N VAL A 472 -7.51 -16.12 -17.13
CA VAL A 472 -8.03 -16.43 -18.48
C VAL A 472 -6.89 -16.87 -19.37
N GLY A 473 -7.15 -17.63 -20.43
CA GLY A 473 -6.11 -18.19 -21.31
C GLY A 473 -6.16 -17.66 -22.74
N GLU A 474 -6.87 -16.59 -23.00
CA GLU A 474 -7.13 -16.04 -24.34
C GLU A 474 -6.97 -14.53 -24.36
N LEU A 475 -6.19 -14.02 -25.33
CA LEU A 475 -6.10 -12.58 -25.61
C LEU A 475 -7.47 -11.99 -26.00
N GLY A 476 -8.21 -12.69 -26.87
CA GLY A 476 -9.57 -12.32 -27.25
C GLY A 476 -9.71 -11.36 -28.42
N ASP A 477 -8.62 -11.03 -29.10
CA ASP A 477 -8.62 -10.12 -30.24
C ASP A 477 -8.52 -10.91 -31.55
N TRP A 478 -9.50 -10.73 -32.46
CA TRP A 478 -9.54 -11.29 -33.84
C TRP A 478 -9.34 -12.80 -34.01
N GLY A 479 -9.45 -13.59 -32.96
CA GLY A 479 -9.28 -15.03 -33.02
C GLY A 479 -8.71 -15.64 -31.75
N VAL A 480 -8.27 -16.88 -31.81
CA VAL A 480 -7.71 -17.59 -30.66
C VAL A 480 -6.22 -17.28 -30.57
N PHE A 481 -5.84 -16.42 -29.65
CA PHE A 481 -4.46 -16.17 -29.27
C PHE A 481 -4.26 -16.67 -27.84
N PRO A 482 -3.67 -17.88 -27.64
CA PRO A 482 -3.45 -18.41 -26.31
C PRO A 482 -2.42 -17.58 -25.56
N THR A 483 -2.76 -17.24 -24.30
CA THR A 483 -1.94 -16.47 -23.37
C THR A 483 -1.88 -17.21 -22.03
N GLU A 484 -0.99 -18.20 -21.95
CA GLU A 484 -0.88 -19.09 -20.78
C GLU A 484 -0.50 -18.32 -19.50
N LEU A 485 0.28 -17.24 -19.58
CA LEU A 485 0.67 -16.45 -18.41
C LEU A 485 -0.50 -15.67 -17.80
N SER A 486 -1.54 -15.37 -18.58
CA SER A 486 -2.73 -14.69 -18.07
C SER A 486 -3.59 -15.59 -17.17
N GLN A 487 -3.39 -16.90 -17.20
CA GLN A 487 -3.94 -17.81 -16.21
C GLN A 487 -3.38 -17.62 -14.81
N GLN A 488 -2.30 -16.89 -14.64
CA GLN A 488 -1.70 -16.54 -13.35
C GLN A 488 -1.50 -17.76 -12.41
N LEU A 489 -1.07 -18.91 -12.96
CA LEU A 489 -0.74 -20.13 -12.19
C LEU A 489 0.54 -19.90 -11.39
N ARG A 490 0.45 -19.11 -10.35
CA ARG A 490 1.58 -18.65 -9.55
C ARG A 490 1.14 -18.24 -8.15
N HIS A 491 2.10 -17.89 -7.30
CA HIS A 491 1.81 -17.29 -6.02
C HIS A 491 1.20 -15.88 -6.18
N ILE A 492 0.09 -15.64 -5.48
CA ILE A 492 -0.66 -14.39 -5.48
C ILE A 492 -0.65 -13.82 -4.06
N THR A 493 -0.39 -12.53 -3.95
CA THR A 493 -0.57 -11.77 -2.70
C THR A 493 -1.52 -10.62 -2.98
N ALA A 494 -2.55 -10.41 -2.21
CA ALA A 494 -3.45 -9.27 -2.27
C ALA A 494 -3.38 -8.48 -0.96
N GLU A 495 -3.14 -7.17 -1.07
CA GLU A 495 -3.02 -6.27 0.09
C GLU A 495 -4.13 -5.23 0.01
N TYR A 496 -4.95 -5.18 1.05
CA TYR A 496 -6.05 -4.23 1.15
C TYR A 496 -6.34 -3.89 2.61
N GLU A 497 -7.08 -2.81 2.82
CA GLU A 497 -7.43 -2.30 4.14
C GLU A 497 -8.88 -1.84 4.13
N MET A 498 -9.64 -2.16 5.17
CA MET A 498 -11.01 -1.69 5.37
C MET A 498 -11.00 -0.59 6.42
N THR A 499 -11.27 0.64 6.03
CA THR A 499 -11.33 1.81 6.92
C THR A 499 -12.77 2.20 7.21
N PHE A 500 -13.09 2.48 8.49
CA PHE A 500 -14.42 2.87 8.96
C PHE A 500 -14.39 4.33 9.41
N PHE A 501 -15.41 5.11 9.02
CA PHE A 501 -15.42 6.55 9.25
C PHE A 501 -16.82 7.09 9.51
N ALA A 502 -16.91 8.25 10.16
CA ALA A 502 -18.15 8.99 10.40
C ALA A 502 -18.36 10.07 9.32
N GLY A 503 -19.60 10.30 8.93
CA GLY A 503 -19.97 11.31 7.94
C GLY A 503 -19.65 10.93 6.51
N ASP A 504 -19.44 11.94 5.66
CA ASP A 504 -19.11 11.75 4.25
C ASP A 504 -17.60 11.45 4.06
N LEU A 505 -17.28 10.59 3.10
CA LEU A 505 -15.94 10.11 2.81
C LEU A 505 -14.98 11.25 2.44
N VAL A 506 -15.43 12.19 1.62
CA VAL A 506 -14.60 13.30 1.12
C VAL A 506 -14.52 14.43 2.15
N GLU A 507 -15.65 14.83 2.72
CA GLU A 507 -15.71 15.92 3.71
C GLU A 507 -14.96 15.59 5.01
N SER A 508 -14.93 14.30 5.42
CA SER A 508 -14.16 13.86 6.58
C SER A 508 -12.66 13.65 6.31
N ASN A 509 -12.22 13.79 5.07
CA ASN A 509 -10.87 13.44 4.60
C ASN A 509 -10.48 11.96 4.82
N SER A 510 -11.44 11.06 4.98
CA SER A 510 -11.18 9.63 5.27
C SER A 510 -10.45 8.93 4.12
N PHE A 511 -10.54 9.44 2.90
CA PHE A 511 -9.79 8.96 1.74
C PHE A 511 -8.27 9.04 1.92
N ARG A 512 -7.75 9.92 2.79
CA ARG A 512 -6.30 10.05 3.04
C ARG A 512 -5.68 8.79 3.62
N SER A 513 -6.45 8.02 4.41
CA SER A 513 -5.97 6.73 4.95
C SER A 513 -5.56 5.77 3.85
N ALA A 514 -6.32 5.73 2.74
CA ALA A 514 -6.01 4.87 1.61
C ALA A 514 -4.68 5.23 0.91
N TYR A 515 -4.35 6.51 0.82
CA TYR A 515 -3.05 6.93 0.28
C TYR A 515 -1.90 6.66 1.25
N GLN A 516 -2.12 6.81 2.56
CA GLN A 516 -1.14 6.45 3.58
C GLN A 516 -0.87 4.95 3.62
N PHE A 517 -1.91 4.11 3.47
CA PHE A 517 -1.80 2.66 3.43
C PHE A 517 -0.81 2.16 2.38
N GLN A 518 -0.74 2.82 1.23
CA GLN A 518 0.13 2.43 0.12
C GLN A 518 1.61 2.76 0.35
N VAL A 519 1.92 3.70 1.23
CA VAL A 519 3.30 4.21 1.43
C VAL A 519 3.93 3.54 2.65
N PRO A 520 4.97 2.73 2.49
CA PRO A 520 5.67 2.14 3.61
C PRO A 520 6.45 3.21 4.41
N TYR A 521 6.74 2.92 5.67
CA TYR A 521 7.76 3.66 6.41
C TYR A 521 9.14 3.29 5.86
N THR A 522 10.04 4.27 5.78
CA THR A 522 11.46 4.00 5.50
C THR A 522 12.25 4.12 6.80
N VAL A 523 13.19 3.20 7.02
CA VAL A 523 14.03 3.21 8.23
C VAL A 523 15.49 3.13 7.82
N ALA A 524 16.31 4.02 8.37
CA ALA A 524 17.76 4.00 8.21
C ALA A 524 18.45 3.86 9.56
N GLN A 525 19.32 2.85 9.71
CA GLN A 525 20.18 2.67 10.88
C GLN A 525 21.40 3.58 10.76
N THR A 526 21.81 4.20 11.88
CA THR A 526 23.02 5.01 11.95
C THR A 526 23.81 4.71 13.23
N LYS A 527 24.78 5.54 13.57
CA LYS A 527 25.61 5.45 14.78
C LYS A 527 25.27 6.56 15.75
N VAL A 528 25.73 6.46 16.99
CA VAL A 528 25.70 7.57 17.95
C VAL A 528 26.73 8.62 17.53
N HIS A 529 26.28 9.83 17.20
CA HIS A 529 27.13 10.96 16.81
C HIS A 529 26.41 12.30 16.99
N ALA A 530 27.17 13.39 17.04
CA ALA A 530 26.63 14.73 16.91
C ALA A 530 26.32 15.00 15.44
N GLY A 531 25.14 15.56 15.17
CA GLY A 531 24.67 15.85 13.82
C GLY A 531 24.31 17.31 13.62
N THR A 532 24.08 17.71 12.38
CA THR A 532 23.61 19.05 12.00
C THR A 532 22.11 19.15 11.90
N LEU A 533 21.42 18.01 11.79
CA LEU A 533 19.96 17.92 11.76
C LEU A 533 19.42 17.54 13.15
N PRO A 534 18.26 18.08 13.56
CA PRO A 534 17.64 17.72 14.83
C PRO A 534 17.17 16.26 14.84
N ALA A 535 16.88 15.72 16.02
CA ALA A 535 16.37 14.36 16.16
C ALA A 535 14.97 14.14 15.57
N GLU A 536 14.22 15.20 15.31
CA GLU A 536 12.93 15.19 14.63
C GLU A 536 12.83 16.41 13.71
N LYS A 537 12.30 16.22 12.50
CA LYS A 537 12.08 17.32 11.54
C LYS A 537 10.94 16.99 10.58
N SER A 538 10.18 18.03 10.18
CA SER A 538 9.33 18.04 8.99
C SER A 538 9.93 19.00 7.97
N TRP A 539 9.88 18.65 6.68
CA TRP A 539 10.37 19.50 5.58
C TRP A 539 9.29 20.36 4.94
N LEU A 540 8.02 20.02 5.17
CA LEU A 540 6.90 20.80 4.64
C LEU A 540 5.70 20.67 5.57
N THR A 541 5.22 21.80 6.05
CA THR A 541 3.98 21.89 6.82
C THR A 541 2.89 22.51 5.94
N TRP A 542 1.78 21.82 5.80
CA TRP A 542 0.66 22.26 4.99
C TRP A 542 -0.69 21.93 5.63
N GLU A 543 -1.74 22.61 5.19
CA GLU A 543 -3.13 22.39 5.57
C GLU A 543 -4.03 22.55 4.34
N GLY A 544 -5.12 21.80 4.28
CA GLY A 544 -6.13 21.91 3.22
C GLY A 544 -7.24 20.89 3.43
N GLU A 545 -8.49 21.34 3.56
CA GLU A 545 -9.64 20.45 3.63
C GLU A 545 -9.92 19.85 2.25
N ARG A 546 -10.29 18.56 2.19
CA ARG A 546 -10.59 17.82 0.98
C ARG A 546 -9.43 17.75 -0.04
N MET A 547 -8.23 18.02 0.43
CA MET A 547 -7.03 17.98 -0.38
C MET A 547 -6.19 16.73 -0.09
N MET A 548 -5.54 16.24 -1.13
CA MET A 548 -4.54 15.19 -1.08
C MET A 548 -3.17 15.79 -1.43
N PHE A 549 -2.15 15.43 -0.67
CA PHE A 549 -0.76 15.61 -1.07
C PHE A 549 -0.40 14.52 -2.09
N SER A 550 0.13 14.92 -3.25
CA SER A 550 0.50 14.00 -4.32
C SER A 550 1.98 13.66 -4.31
N ASN A 551 2.86 14.66 -4.40
CA ASN A 551 4.30 14.43 -4.55
C ASN A 551 5.13 15.61 -4.03
N LEU A 552 6.38 15.30 -3.61
CA LEU A 552 7.46 16.25 -3.36
C LEU A 552 8.71 15.78 -4.11
N LYS A 553 9.24 16.61 -4.99
CA LYS A 553 10.44 16.32 -5.79
C LYS A 553 11.26 17.58 -6.06
N GLU A 554 12.47 17.44 -6.56
CA GLU A 554 13.20 18.56 -7.14
C GLU A 554 12.69 18.86 -8.56
N LYS A 555 12.72 20.13 -8.96
CA LYS A 555 12.32 20.59 -10.28
C LYS A 555 13.15 19.86 -11.36
N ALA A 556 12.52 19.49 -12.47
CA ALA A 556 13.18 18.74 -13.54
C ALA A 556 14.43 19.46 -14.10
N GLU A 557 14.37 20.79 -14.17
CA GLU A 557 15.49 21.66 -14.58
C GLU A 557 15.68 22.76 -13.53
N GLY A 558 16.64 22.56 -12.62
CA GLY A 558 16.93 23.48 -11.52
C GLY A 558 16.96 22.77 -10.17
N THR A 559 16.94 23.54 -9.10
CA THR A 559 17.04 23.05 -7.71
C THR A 559 15.85 23.45 -6.84
N ASP A 560 14.81 24.05 -7.44
CA ASP A 560 13.60 24.41 -6.69
C ASP A 560 12.88 23.13 -6.24
N ARG A 561 12.34 23.10 -5.03
CA ARG A 561 11.43 22.05 -4.58
C ARG A 561 10.06 22.23 -5.20
N MET A 562 9.49 21.15 -5.70
CA MET A 562 8.15 21.11 -6.27
C MET A 562 7.25 20.24 -5.41
N ALA A 563 6.17 20.82 -4.88
CA ALA A 563 5.13 20.08 -4.17
C ALA A 563 3.81 20.14 -4.95
N ARG A 564 3.11 18.99 -5.04
CA ARG A 564 1.83 18.88 -5.75
C ARG A 564 0.72 18.44 -4.83
N PHE A 565 -0.43 19.07 -4.98
CA PHE A 565 -1.65 18.82 -4.22
C PHE A 565 -2.84 18.74 -5.15
N VAL A 566 -3.89 18.07 -4.72
CA VAL A 566 -5.14 17.91 -5.48
C VAL A 566 -6.33 18.14 -4.57
N ASN A 567 -7.28 18.96 -5.02
CA ASN A 567 -8.58 19.04 -4.38
C ASN A 567 -9.45 17.87 -4.87
N CYS A 568 -9.77 16.96 -3.96
CA CYS A 568 -10.54 15.75 -4.27
C CYS A 568 -12.06 15.98 -4.33
N SER A 569 -12.53 17.21 -4.21
CA SER A 569 -13.95 17.56 -4.21
C SER A 569 -14.29 18.60 -5.27
N GLY A 570 -15.56 18.70 -5.65
CA GLY A 570 -16.08 19.75 -6.54
C GLY A 570 -16.15 21.14 -5.90
N GLU A 571 -16.00 21.24 -4.57
CA GLU A 571 -16.06 22.48 -3.82
C GLU A 571 -14.70 23.17 -3.75
N SER A 572 -14.70 24.51 -3.76
CA SER A 572 -13.46 25.27 -3.59
C SER A 572 -12.93 25.16 -2.17
N THR A 573 -11.60 25.21 -2.02
CA THR A 573 -10.90 25.18 -0.73
C THR A 573 -9.69 26.12 -0.74
N VAL A 574 -8.90 26.11 0.31
CA VAL A 574 -7.64 26.86 0.43
C VAL A 574 -6.52 25.90 0.81
N LEU A 575 -5.47 25.89 0.01
CA LEU A 575 -4.21 25.26 0.37
C LEU A 575 -3.37 26.27 1.17
N ARG A 576 -2.96 25.88 2.36
CA ARG A 576 -2.06 26.67 3.21
C ARG A 576 -0.72 25.96 3.34
N ILE A 577 0.37 26.68 3.11
CA ILE A 577 1.74 26.18 3.27
C ILE A 577 2.48 27.11 4.23
N LYS A 578 3.10 26.51 5.26
CA LYS A 578 3.86 27.27 6.26
C LYS A 578 5.22 27.64 5.69
N LYS A 579 5.57 28.92 5.74
CA LYS A 579 6.93 29.36 5.46
C LYS A 579 7.87 28.91 6.57
N ASP A 580 8.97 28.31 6.19
CA ASP A 580 10.05 27.94 7.10
C ASP A 580 11.41 28.44 6.58
N ALA A 581 12.48 28.11 7.29
CA ALA A 581 13.82 28.56 6.93
C ALA A 581 14.45 27.81 5.75
N SER A 582 13.81 26.75 5.26
CA SER A 582 14.34 25.93 4.16
C SER A 582 14.08 26.51 2.77
N PHE A 583 13.20 27.54 2.67
CA PHE A 583 12.96 28.29 1.44
C PHE A 583 12.60 29.74 1.69
N GLU A 584 13.06 30.64 0.81
CA GLU A 584 12.80 32.08 0.92
C GLU A 584 11.50 32.50 0.26
N THR A 585 11.18 31.89 -0.89
CA THR A 585 10.04 32.23 -1.74
C THR A 585 9.24 31.01 -2.16
N LEU A 586 7.93 31.21 -2.30
CA LEU A 586 7.02 30.23 -2.86
C LEU A 586 6.31 30.86 -4.07
N TYR A 587 6.11 30.05 -5.12
CA TYR A 587 5.40 30.46 -6.32
C TYR A 587 4.42 29.37 -6.78
N PHE A 588 3.31 29.81 -7.40
CA PHE A 588 2.40 28.92 -8.09
C PHE A 588 3.02 28.51 -9.44
N SER A 589 2.99 27.23 -9.74
CA SER A 589 3.59 26.63 -10.93
C SER A 589 2.54 25.96 -11.82
N ASN A 590 2.81 25.87 -13.11
CA ASN A 590 2.05 25.02 -14.02
C ASN A 590 2.58 23.57 -13.97
N ILE A 591 1.96 22.68 -14.77
CA ILE A 591 2.36 21.26 -14.82
C ILE A 591 3.76 21.04 -15.43
N LEU A 592 4.26 21.99 -16.20
CA LEU A 592 5.61 21.99 -16.77
C LEU A 592 6.66 22.56 -15.81
N GLU A 593 6.28 22.82 -14.56
CA GLU A 593 7.15 23.38 -13.52
C GLU A 593 7.66 24.80 -13.81
N GLU A 594 6.95 25.53 -14.67
CA GLU A 594 7.24 26.94 -14.92
C GLU A 594 6.54 27.82 -13.91
N GLU A 595 7.24 28.84 -13.41
CA GLU A 595 6.64 29.83 -12.50
C GLU A 595 5.55 30.62 -13.23
N VAL A 596 4.32 30.58 -12.68
CA VAL A 596 3.18 31.35 -13.20
C VAL A 596 3.04 32.67 -12.45
N ARG A 597 3.16 32.66 -11.11
CA ARG A 597 3.11 33.83 -10.26
C ARG A 597 3.78 33.57 -8.90
N PRO A 598 4.45 34.58 -8.34
CA PRO A 598 4.93 34.49 -6.96
C PRO A 598 3.75 34.57 -5.98
N GLU A 599 3.89 33.91 -4.84
CA GLU A 599 2.96 33.99 -3.73
C GLU A 599 3.55 34.82 -2.60
N THR A 600 2.70 35.45 -1.80
CA THR A 600 3.12 36.28 -0.67
C THR A 600 2.60 35.69 0.64
N ALA A 601 3.51 35.50 1.60
CA ALA A 601 3.12 35.00 2.90
C ALA A 601 2.32 36.05 3.68
N THR A 602 1.32 35.59 4.41
CA THR A 602 0.56 36.38 5.39
C THR A 602 1.44 36.78 6.58
N ALA A 603 0.96 37.69 7.42
CA ALA A 603 1.73 38.16 8.58
C ALA A 603 2.09 37.07 9.60
N ASP A 604 1.30 36.02 9.68
CA ASP A 604 1.53 34.82 10.51
C ASP A 604 2.37 33.74 9.81
N GLY A 605 2.89 34.05 8.62
CA GLY A 605 3.84 33.21 7.89
C GLY A 605 3.23 32.03 7.12
N TRP A 606 2.00 32.15 6.65
CA TRP A 606 1.37 31.21 5.77
C TRP A 606 1.23 31.74 4.35
N TYR A 607 1.45 30.89 3.37
CA TYR A 607 1.00 31.12 2.01
C TYR A 607 -0.39 30.53 1.86
N GLU A 608 -1.36 31.33 1.40
CA GLU A 608 -2.75 30.92 1.22
C GLU A 608 -3.11 30.95 -0.26
N ILE A 609 -3.34 29.76 -0.84
CA ILE A 609 -3.59 29.56 -2.26
C ILE A 609 -5.04 29.12 -2.42
N PRO A 610 -5.92 29.94 -3.02
CA PRO A 610 -7.27 29.52 -3.36
C PRO A 610 -7.24 28.39 -4.40
N VAL A 611 -7.99 27.32 -4.15
CA VAL A 611 -8.03 26.12 -4.98
C VAL A 611 -9.48 25.85 -5.39
N ARG A 612 -9.72 25.71 -6.68
CA ARG A 612 -11.03 25.37 -7.23
C ARG A 612 -11.34 23.88 -7.01
N GLY A 613 -12.62 23.51 -7.21
CA GLY A 613 -13.00 22.09 -7.23
C GLY A 613 -12.20 21.30 -8.27
N PHE A 614 -11.69 20.13 -7.87
CA PHE A 614 -10.88 19.21 -8.70
C PHE A 614 -9.60 19.84 -9.30
N GLU A 615 -9.08 20.91 -8.70
CA GLU A 615 -7.86 21.54 -9.18
C GLU A 615 -6.60 20.84 -8.70
N ILE A 616 -5.68 20.60 -9.64
CA ILE A 616 -4.31 20.17 -9.35
C ILE A 616 -3.48 21.42 -9.12
N VAL A 617 -2.88 21.55 -7.95
CA VAL A 617 -2.00 22.67 -7.58
C VAL A 617 -0.57 22.20 -7.50
N THR A 618 0.32 22.87 -8.23
CA THR A 618 1.76 22.68 -8.10
C THR A 618 2.38 23.98 -7.59
N VAL A 619 3.22 23.88 -6.57
CA VAL A 619 3.98 25.01 -6.03
C VAL A 619 5.47 24.73 -6.10
N GLY A 620 6.25 25.76 -6.43
CA GLY A 620 7.69 25.74 -6.35
C GLY A 620 8.18 26.53 -5.14
N MET A 621 9.24 26.06 -4.52
CA MET A 621 9.89 26.66 -3.34
C MET A 621 11.40 26.80 -3.62
N ARG A 622 11.96 27.98 -3.42
CA ARG A 622 13.39 28.27 -3.58
C ARG A 622 13.96 29.12 -2.45
#